data_5e769d6e40f70adb34ef50c0b775e63e
#
_entry.id   5e769d6e40f70adb34ef50c0b775e63e
#
_cell.length_a   1.000
_cell.length_b   1.000
_cell.length_c   1.000
_cell.angle_alpha   90.00
_cell.angle_beta   90.00
_cell.angle_gamma   90.00
#
_symmetry.space_group_name_H-M   'P 1'
#
loop_
_entity.id
_entity.type
_entity.pdbx_description
1 polymer ?
#
loop_
_entity_poly.entity_id
_entity_poly.type
_entity_poly.pdbx_seq_one_letter_code
_entity_poly.pdbx_strand_id
1 'polypeptide(L)'
;MDKNKFFLGIMIAVIGLFMLISPDSFIKFAVIILGIALILDGIFILVTVRSLVVDKNYGFVMAIHGWLSIAVGTFSVLLPLMVADIFWTIMIYSLAVYLLVAAGMEIYAINMLSRNGISTKKSIFEVIICIILSIILFLLPSQAIRDTLVRVCAIILLLSGLAFALVQWKLKPIIIQPDSIEDISAEIINEEAAEESKQTESSQDGI
;
A
#
# COMPACT_ATOMS: atom_id res chain seq x y z
N MET A 1 25.49 -0.49 -9.62
CA MET A 1 24.59 -1.39 -8.87
C MET A 1 24.15 -0.64 -7.63
N ASP A 2 22.89 -0.18 -7.59
CA ASP A 2 22.34 0.46 -6.38
C ASP A 2 22.20 -0.61 -5.31
N LYS A 3 23.27 -0.78 -4.53
CA LYS A 3 23.34 -1.78 -3.45
C LYS A 3 22.14 -1.70 -2.51
N ASN A 4 21.61 -0.49 -2.31
CA ASN A 4 20.45 -0.26 -1.45
C ASN A 4 19.16 -0.87 -2.03
N LYS A 5 18.93 -0.80 -3.35
CA LYS A 5 17.73 -1.35 -3.98
C LYS A 5 17.76 -2.88 -4.04
N PHE A 6 18.94 -3.46 -4.31
CA PHE A 6 19.13 -4.91 -4.27
C PHE A 6 18.91 -5.47 -2.86
N PHE A 7 19.46 -4.79 -1.85
CA PHE A 7 19.27 -5.16 -0.44
C PHE A 7 17.80 -5.08 -0.01
N LEU A 8 17.08 -4.07 -0.50
CA LEU A 8 15.64 -3.93 -0.25
C LEU A 8 14.83 -5.11 -0.82
N GLY A 9 15.14 -5.57 -2.04
CA GLY A 9 14.52 -6.76 -2.63
C GLY A 9 14.75 -8.03 -1.82
N ILE A 10 15.97 -8.23 -1.32
CA ILE A 10 16.31 -9.36 -0.45
C ILE A 10 15.55 -9.26 0.87
N MET A 11 15.48 -8.08 1.49
CA MET A 11 14.73 -7.89 2.74
C MET A 11 13.24 -8.24 2.57
N ILE A 12 12.61 -7.82 1.47
CA ILE A 12 11.21 -8.16 1.17
C ILE A 12 11.05 -9.67 1.00
N ALA A 13 11.97 -10.33 0.29
CA ALA A 13 11.93 -11.79 0.10
C ALA A 13 12.10 -12.55 1.43
N VAL A 14 13.00 -12.10 2.31
CA VAL A 14 13.22 -12.68 3.63
C VAL A 14 11.98 -12.52 4.53
N ILE A 15 11.33 -11.37 4.50
CA ILE A 15 10.07 -11.14 5.22
C ILE A 15 8.98 -12.07 4.70
N GLY A 16 8.82 -12.20 3.37
CA GLY A 16 7.88 -13.13 2.76
C GLY A 16 8.15 -14.59 3.14
N LEU A 17 9.42 -14.99 3.18
CA LEU A 17 9.82 -16.33 3.62
C LEU A 17 9.51 -16.58 5.10
N PHE A 18 9.80 -15.62 5.97
CA PHE A 18 9.48 -15.72 7.40
C PHE A 18 7.97 -15.83 7.62
N MET A 19 7.18 -15.04 6.90
CA MET A 19 5.72 -15.07 6.94
C MET A 19 5.15 -16.42 6.44
N LEU A 20 5.83 -17.06 5.48
CA LEU A 20 5.42 -18.36 4.94
C LEU A 20 5.70 -19.51 5.91
N ILE A 21 6.88 -19.50 6.58
CA ILE A 21 7.31 -20.56 7.50
C ILE A 21 6.53 -20.51 8.82
N SER A 22 6.31 -19.31 9.35
CA SER A 22 5.72 -19.12 10.68
C SER A 22 4.69 -17.96 10.66
N PRO A 23 3.50 -18.18 10.06
CA PRO A 23 2.49 -17.13 9.93
C PRO A 23 2.04 -16.56 11.29
N ASP A 24 1.83 -17.42 12.30
CA ASP A 24 1.42 -16.99 13.64
C ASP A 24 2.49 -16.17 14.35
N SER A 25 3.77 -16.51 14.19
CA SER A 25 4.87 -15.74 14.75
C SER A 25 4.98 -14.35 14.09
N PHE A 26 4.75 -14.29 12.78
CA PHE A 26 4.72 -13.05 12.04
C PHE A 26 3.56 -12.15 12.51
N ILE A 27 2.35 -12.70 12.64
CA ILE A 27 1.17 -11.98 13.14
C ILE A 27 1.42 -11.47 14.56
N LYS A 28 1.95 -12.30 15.47
CA LYS A 28 2.32 -11.88 16.83
C LYS A 28 3.26 -10.68 16.80
N PHE A 29 4.32 -10.76 16.03
CA PHE A 29 5.33 -9.72 15.95
C PHE A 29 4.74 -8.42 15.39
N ALA A 30 3.94 -8.50 14.33
CA ALA A 30 3.27 -7.35 13.74
C ALA A 30 2.30 -6.67 14.73
N VAL A 31 1.49 -7.46 15.44
CA VAL A 31 0.52 -6.95 16.43
C VAL A 31 1.24 -6.32 17.64
N ILE A 32 2.35 -6.89 18.09
CA ILE A 32 3.17 -6.30 19.17
C ILE A 32 3.74 -4.95 18.75
N ILE A 33 4.31 -4.85 17.53
CA ILE A 33 4.83 -3.57 17.02
C ILE A 33 3.72 -2.52 16.92
N LEU A 34 2.54 -2.90 16.37
CA LEU A 34 1.39 -2.00 16.32
C LEU A 34 0.90 -1.61 17.72
N GLY A 35 0.88 -2.54 18.68
CA GLY A 35 0.53 -2.28 20.06
C GLY A 35 1.46 -1.26 20.72
N ILE A 36 2.76 -1.40 20.52
CA ILE A 36 3.76 -0.43 21.01
C ILE A 36 3.53 0.93 20.35
N ALA A 37 3.29 0.98 19.04
CA ALA A 37 3.01 2.22 18.33
C ALA A 37 1.74 2.92 18.88
N LEU A 38 0.66 2.15 19.17
CA LEU A 38 -0.56 2.68 19.77
C LEU A 38 -0.33 3.23 21.18
N ILE A 39 0.51 2.57 22.00
CA ILE A 39 0.87 3.07 23.33
C ILE A 39 1.60 4.41 23.20
N LEU A 40 2.59 4.50 22.31
CA LEU A 40 3.34 5.73 22.07
C LEU A 40 2.44 6.86 21.55
N ASP A 41 1.53 6.55 20.62
CA ASP A 41 0.54 7.51 20.10
C ASP A 41 -0.38 8.00 21.21
N GLY A 42 -0.93 7.10 22.03
CA GLY A 42 -1.77 7.46 23.18
C GLY A 42 -1.05 8.35 24.21
N ILE A 43 0.21 8.06 24.52
CA ILE A 43 1.04 8.90 25.40
C ILE A 43 1.27 10.27 24.75
N PHE A 44 1.60 10.29 23.46
CA PHE A 44 1.81 11.53 22.72
C PHE A 44 0.57 12.42 22.73
N ILE A 45 -0.61 11.85 22.48
CA ILE A 45 -1.89 12.57 22.54
C ILE A 45 -2.15 13.14 23.93
N LEU A 46 -1.95 12.35 24.99
CA LEU A 46 -2.21 12.80 26.37
C LEU A 46 -1.26 13.89 26.83
N VAL A 47 0.02 13.82 26.44
CA VAL A 47 1.04 14.77 26.89
C VAL A 47 1.08 16.03 26.03
N THR A 48 1.06 15.86 24.69
CA THR A 48 1.31 16.95 23.75
C THR A 48 0.02 17.60 23.26
N VAL A 49 -0.88 16.80 22.69
CA VAL A 49 -2.06 17.33 22.01
C VAL A 49 -3.05 17.93 23.01
N ARG A 50 -3.28 17.27 24.14
CA ARG A 50 -4.20 17.76 25.17
C ARG A 50 -3.76 19.10 25.74
N SER A 51 -2.47 19.35 25.88
CA SER A 51 -1.93 20.61 26.43
C SER A 51 -2.05 21.79 25.46
N LEU A 52 -2.17 21.54 24.16
CA LEU A 52 -2.27 22.56 23.11
C LEU A 52 -3.71 22.99 22.80
N VAL A 53 -4.71 22.21 23.25
CA VAL A 53 -6.12 22.45 22.93
C VAL A 53 -6.75 23.39 23.95
N VAL A 54 -7.24 24.52 23.47
CA VAL A 54 -7.93 25.56 24.27
C VAL A 54 -9.37 25.19 24.58
N ASP A 55 -10.05 24.43 23.68
CA ASP A 55 -11.44 24.02 23.86
C ASP A 55 -11.55 22.80 24.78
N LYS A 56 -12.28 22.98 25.89
CA LYS A 56 -12.47 21.97 26.94
C LYS A 56 -13.15 20.68 26.41
N ASN A 57 -14.12 20.83 25.50
CA ASN A 57 -14.84 19.68 24.94
C ASN A 57 -13.94 18.84 24.03
N TYR A 58 -13.14 19.50 23.20
CA TYR A 58 -12.18 18.81 22.33
C TYR A 58 -11.05 18.16 23.15
N GLY A 59 -10.58 18.82 24.20
CA GLY A 59 -9.60 18.23 25.12
C GLY A 59 -10.09 16.96 25.82
N PHE A 60 -11.38 16.87 26.14
CA PHE A 60 -11.99 15.66 26.73
C PHE A 60 -12.01 14.50 25.72
N VAL A 61 -12.43 14.75 24.47
CA VAL A 61 -12.43 13.73 23.40
C VAL A 61 -11.03 13.21 23.14
N MET A 62 -10.01 14.10 23.08
CA MET A 62 -8.62 13.72 22.92
C MET A 62 -8.08 12.89 24.11
N ALA A 63 -8.51 13.20 25.33
CA ALA A 63 -8.14 12.40 26.50
C ALA A 63 -8.71 10.98 26.40
N ILE A 64 -9.98 10.84 26.02
CA ILE A 64 -10.60 9.52 25.83
C ILE A 64 -9.86 8.73 24.75
N HIS A 65 -9.54 9.36 23.59
CA HIS A 65 -8.80 8.74 22.51
C HIS A 65 -7.41 8.25 22.98
N GLY A 66 -6.67 9.09 23.68
CA GLY A 66 -5.34 8.71 24.21
C GLY A 66 -5.40 7.54 25.19
N TRP A 67 -6.35 7.54 26.13
CA TRP A 67 -6.57 6.42 27.05
C TRP A 67 -6.97 5.14 26.33
N LEU A 68 -7.87 5.25 25.34
CA LEU A 68 -8.30 4.11 24.54
C LEU A 68 -7.13 3.50 23.74
N SER A 69 -6.29 4.35 23.11
CA SER A 69 -5.09 3.91 22.39
C SER A 69 -4.11 3.16 23.30
N ILE A 70 -3.86 3.66 24.52
CA ILE A 70 -3.01 2.99 25.51
C ILE A 70 -3.63 1.65 25.92
N ALA A 71 -4.92 1.59 26.21
CA ALA A 71 -5.59 0.37 26.61
C ALA A 71 -5.51 -0.69 25.50
N VAL A 72 -5.91 -0.34 24.27
CA VAL A 72 -5.86 -1.26 23.11
C VAL A 72 -4.42 -1.69 22.83
N GLY A 73 -3.46 -0.75 22.86
CA GLY A 73 -2.05 -1.05 22.66
C GLY A 73 -1.51 -2.03 23.71
N THR A 74 -1.86 -1.84 24.98
CA THR A 74 -1.45 -2.74 26.08
C THR A 74 -2.05 -4.16 25.88
N PHE A 75 -3.33 -4.26 25.51
CA PHE A 75 -3.94 -5.56 25.18
C PHE A 75 -3.26 -6.23 23.98
N SER A 76 -2.89 -5.45 22.96
CA SER A 76 -2.19 -5.95 21.78
C SER A 76 -0.81 -6.53 22.10
N VAL A 77 -0.09 -5.95 23.07
CA VAL A 77 1.21 -6.44 23.50
C VAL A 77 1.09 -7.69 24.39
N LEU A 78 0.09 -7.71 25.30
CA LEU A 78 -0.10 -8.82 26.24
C LEU A 78 -0.69 -10.07 25.59
N LEU A 79 -1.65 -9.89 24.70
CA LEU A 79 -2.43 -10.97 24.07
C LEU A 79 -2.49 -10.83 22.54
N PRO A 80 -1.34 -10.83 21.84
CA PRO A 80 -1.28 -10.45 20.44
C PRO A 80 -2.11 -11.33 19.52
N LEU A 81 -2.18 -12.64 19.75
CA LEU A 81 -3.01 -13.54 18.93
C LEU A 81 -4.50 -13.34 19.16
N MET A 82 -4.90 -13.14 20.42
CA MET A 82 -6.31 -12.93 20.76
C MET A 82 -6.83 -11.62 20.14
N VAL A 83 -6.04 -10.55 20.22
CA VAL A 83 -6.38 -9.27 19.58
C VAL A 83 -6.41 -9.40 18.06
N ALA A 84 -5.45 -10.11 17.47
CA ALA A 84 -5.44 -10.39 16.04
C ALA A 84 -6.70 -11.16 15.60
N ASP A 85 -7.08 -12.21 16.32
CA ASP A 85 -8.26 -13.04 16.01
C ASP A 85 -9.57 -12.24 16.11
N ILE A 86 -9.72 -11.43 17.16
CA ILE A 86 -10.88 -10.57 17.35
C ILE A 86 -10.98 -9.55 16.21
N PHE A 87 -9.88 -8.85 15.92
CA PHE A 87 -9.85 -7.85 14.86
C PHE A 87 -10.16 -8.46 13.49
N TRP A 88 -9.57 -9.63 13.21
CA TRP A 88 -9.79 -10.36 11.97
C TRP A 88 -11.25 -10.83 11.82
N THR A 89 -11.82 -11.32 12.89
CA THR A 89 -13.22 -11.75 12.94
C THR A 89 -14.16 -10.58 12.66
N ILE A 90 -13.95 -9.44 13.33
CA ILE A 90 -14.76 -8.24 13.11
C ILE A 90 -14.63 -7.76 11.67
N MET A 91 -13.41 -7.75 11.11
CA MET A 91 -13.16 -7.32 9.73
C MET A 91 -13.89 -8.20 8.71
N ILE A 92 -13.85 -9.54 8.87
CA ILE A 92 -14.52 -10.49 7.96
C ILE A 92 -16.03 -10.33 8.02
N TYR A 93 -16.62 -10.28 9.22
CA TYR A 93 -18.08 -10.12 9.36
C TYR A 93 -18.55 -8.74 8.88
N SER A 94 -17.76 -7.69 9.13
CA SER A 94 -18.05 -6.35 8.59
C SER A 94 -18.04 -6.35 7.06
N LEU A 95 -17.08 -7.03 6.44
CA LEU A 95 -17.02 -7.18 4.99
C LEU A 95 -18.21 -7.99 4.45
N ALA A 96 -18.60 -9.06 5.12
CA ALA A 96 -19.75 -9.88 4.73
C ALA A 96 -21.05 -9.06 4.77
N VAL A 97 -21.26 -8.28 5.83
CA VAL A 97 -22.42 -7.38 5.94
C VAL A 97 -22.38 -6.30 4.86
N TYR A 98 -21.21 -5.71 4.60
CA TYR A 98 -21.05 -4.73 3.53
C TYR A 98 -21.43 -5.31 2.16
N LEU A 99 -20.97 -6.53 1.83
CA LEU A 99 -21.32 -7.19 0.57
C LEU A 99 -22.82 -7.48 0.46
N LEU A 100 -23.47 -7.83 1.58
CA LEU A 100 -24.92 -8.05 1.61
C LEU A 100 -25.69 -6.76 1.33
N VAL A 101 -25.28 -5.67 1.96
CA VAL A 101 -25.89 -4.34 1.76
C VAL A 101 -25.66 -3.87 0.32
N ALA A 102 -24.45 -4.04 -0.21
CA ALA A 102 -24.10 -3.71 -1.60
C ALA A 102 -24.98 -4.49 -2.59
N ALA A 103 -25.15 -5.80 -2.39
CA ALA A 103 -26.04 -6.62 -3.20
C ALA A 103 -27.50 -6.14 -3.16
N GLY A 104 -27.97 -5.72 -1.97
CA GLY A 104 -29.32 -5.15 -1.82
C GLY A 104 -29.50 -3.83 -2.61
N MET A 105 -28.50 -2.96 -2.57
CA MET A 105 -28.51 -1.70 -3.33
C MET A 105 -28.47 -1.95 -4.84
N GLU A 106 -27.67 -2.95 -5.29
CA GLU A 106 -27.58 -3.34 -6.69
C GLU A 106 -28.90 -3.92 -7.21
N ILE A 107 -29.60 -4.74 -6.42
CA ILE A 107 -30.95 -5.25 -6.74
C ILE A 107 -31.93 -4.09 -6.95
N TYR A 108 -31.86 -3.07 -6.06
CA TYR A 108 -32.68 -1.88 -6.20
C TYR A 108 -32.38 -1.12 -7.48
N ALA A 109 -31.11 -0.94 -7.82
CA ALA A 109 -30.63 -0.30 -9.04
C ALA A 109 -31.08 -1.06 -10.30
N ILE A 110 -30.96 -2.40 -10.31
CA ILE A 110 -31.43 -3.26 -11.40
C ILE A 110 -32.93 -3.08 -11.66
N ASN A 111 -33.74 -3.04 -10.62
CA ASN A 111 -35.19 -2.85 -10.74
C ASN A 111 -35.52 -1.49 -11.37
N MET A 112 -34.77 -0.45 -11.01
CA MET A 112 -34.95 0.89 -11.57
C MET A 112 -34.47 0.97 -13.06
N LEU A 113 -33.32 0.37 -13.38
CA LEU A 113 -32.77 0.33 -14.75
C LEU A 113 -33.59 -0.52 -15.70
N SER A 114 -34.13 -1.65 -15.23
CA SER A 114 -34.97 -2.55 -16.01
C SER A 114 -36.24 -1.86 -16.51
N ARG A 115 -36.79 -0.93 -15.73
CA ARG A 115 -37.94 -0.11 -16.14
C ARG A 115 -37.62 0.85 -17.29
N ASN A 116 -36.34 1.18 -17.46
CA ASN A 116 -35.85 2.08 -18.53
C ASN A 116 -35.31 1.34 -19.76
N GLY A 117 -35.48 0.01 -19.86
CA GLY A 117 -35.10 -0.81 -21.02
C GLY A 117 -33.60 -1.03 -21.20
N ILE A 118 -32.77 -0.77 -20.16
CA ILE A 118 -31.32 -0.93 -20.21
C ILE A 118 -30.96 -2.38 -19.87
N SER A 119 -29.99 -2.96 -20.61
CA SER A 119 -29.53 -4.34 -20.40
C SER A 119 -28.81 -4.48 -19.04
N THR A 120 -29.42 -5.21 -18.10
CA THR A 120 -28.95 -5.41 -16.71
C THR A 120 -28.23 -6.74 -16.47
N LYS A 121 -27.86 -7.47 -17.55
CA LYS A 121 -27.28 -8.82 -17.42
C LYS A 121 -25.97 -8.87 -16.62
N LYS A 122 -25.12 -7.84 -16.74
CA LYS A 122 -23.86 -7.75 -15.98
C LYS A 122 -24.12 -7.52 -14.49
N SER A 123 -25.03 -6.62 -14.17
CA SER A 123 -25.37 -6.30 -12.77
C SER A 123 -26.02 -7.48 -12.05
N ILE A 124 -26.83 -8.29 -12.72
CA ILE A 124 -27.41 -9.52 -12.16
C ILE A 124 -26.31 -10.52 -11.75
N PHE A 125 -25.30 -10.69 -12.61
CA PHE A 125 -24.17 -11.59 -12.33
C PHE A 125 -23.34 -11.09 -11.13
N GLU A 126 -23.13 -9.79 -11.03
CA GLU A 126 -22.42 -9.14 -9.91
C GLU A 126 -23.15 -9.33 -8.59
N VAL A 127 -24.47 -9.14 -8.56
CA VAL A 127 -25.31 -9.40 -7.38
C VAL A 127 -25.20 -10.86 -6.92
N ILE A 128 -25.27 -11.81 -7.84
CA ILE A 128 -25.17 -13.23 -7.53
C ILE A 128 -23.82 -13.54 -6.88
N ILE A 129 -22.73 -13.00 -7.43
CA ILE A 129 -21.39 -13.17 -6.87
C ILE A 129 -21.29 -12.56 -5.48
N CYS A 130 -21.79 -11.34 -5.26
CA CYS A 130 -21.77 -10.69 -3.97
C CYS A 130 -22.55 -11.49 -2.89
N ILE A 131 -23.71 -12.02 -3.25
CA ILE A 131 -24.51 -12.85 -2.33
C ILE A 131 -23.77 -14.16 -2.00
N ILE A 132 -23.27 -14.87 -3.01
CA ILE A 132 -22.52 -16.11 -2.80
C ILE A 132 -21.29 -15.86 -1.95
N LEU A 133 -20.53 -14.81 -2.23
CA LEU A 133 -19.32 -14.45 -1.48
C LEU A 133 -19.66 -14.08 -0.03
N SER A 134 -20.74 -13.32 0.20
CA SER A 134 -21.20 -12.99 1.55
C SER A 134 -21.58 -14.24 2.35
N ILE A 135 -22.31 -15.18 1.74
CA ILE A 135 -22.68 -16.45 2.39
C ILE A 135 -21.42 -17.27 2.71
N ILE A 136 -20.47 -17.35 1.79
CA ILE A 136 -19.20 -18.04 2.01
C ILE A 136 -18.44 -17.42 3.19
N LEU A 137 -18.36 -16.08 3.27
CA LEU A 137 -17.70 -15.40 4.38
C LEU A 137 -18.38 -15.66 5.74
N PHE A 138 -19.72 -15.83 5.75
CA PHE A 138 -20.45 -16.18 6.98
C PHE A 138 -20.28 -17.64 7.40
N LEU A 139 -20.15 -18.57 6.45
CA LEU A 139 -20.02 -20.01 6.75
C LEU A 139 -18.61 -20.42 7.12
N LEU A 140 -17.59 -19.77 6.53
CA LEU A 140 -16.21 -20.13 6.80
C LEU A 140 -15.72 -19.56 8.14
N PRO A 141 -15.00 -20.38 8.94
CA PRO A 141 -14.39 -19.87 10.17
C PRO A 141 -13.33 -18.81 9.81
N SER A 142 -13.40 -17.68 10.51
CA SER A 142 -12.50 -16.53 10.28
C SER A 142 -11.02 -16.89 10.33
N GLN A 143 -10.63 -17.86 11.15
CA GLN A 143 -9.25 -18.35 11.26
C GLN A 143 -8.75 -19.02 9.96
N ALA A 144 -9.58 -19.84 9.30
CA ALA A 144 -9.20 -20.49 8.05
C ALA A 144 -8.97 -19.48 6.93
N ILE A 145 -9.81 -18.43 6.86
CA ILE A 145 -9.65 -17.34 5.90
C ILE A 145 -8.36 -16.58 6.19
N ARG A 146 -8.10 -16.25 7.45
CA ARG A 146 -6.88 -15.56 7.88
C ARG A 146 -5.62 -16.32 7.42
N ASP A 147 -5.53 -17.61 7.77
CA ASP A 147 -4.35 -18.43 7.50
C ASP A 147 -4.10 -18.58 5.99
N THR A 148 -5.16 -18.77 5.22
CA THR A 148 -5.07 -18.83 3.77
C THR A 148 -4.60 -17.51 3.18
N LEU A 149 -5.16 -16.39 3.63
CA LEU A 149 -4.82 -15.06 3.13
C LEU A 149 -3.39 -14.68 3.47
N VAL A 150 -2.94 -14.96 4.69
CA VAL A 150 -1.56 -14.72 5.12
C VAL A 150 -0.58 -15.54 4.28
N ARG A 151 -0.87 -16.82 3.99
CA ARG A 151 -0.02 -17.65 3.12
C ARG A 151 0.03 -17.15 1.68
N VAL A 152 -1.11 -16.75 1.11
CA VAL A 152 -1.15 -16.18 -0.25
C VAL A 152 -0.35 -14.87 -0.32
N CYS A 153 -0.53 -13.98 0.65
CA CYS A 153 0.27 -12.75 0.74
C CYS A 153 1.76 -13.04 0.91
N ALA A 154 2.13 -14.05 1.70
CA ALA A 154 3.52 -14.46 1.88
C ALA A 154 4.17 -14.93 0.56
N ILE A 155 3.44 -15.72 -0.24
CA ILE A 155 3.91 -16.18 -1.55
C ILE A 155 4.08 -14.99 -2.50
N ILE A 156 3.12 -14.08 -2.55
CA ILE A 156 3.19 -12.88 -3.40
C ILE A 156 4.38 -11.99 -2.99
N LEU A 157 4.57 -11.78 -1.69
CA LEU A 157 5.69 -11.00 -1.16
C LEU A 157 7.04 -11.66 -1.50
N LEU A 158 7.15 -12.97 -1.35
CA LEU A 158 8.37 -13.72 -1.68
C LEU A 158 8.69 -13.62 -3.16
N LEU A 159 7.70 -13.86 -4.04
CA LEU A 159 7.87 -13.77 -5.49
C LEU A 159 8.21 -12.36 -5.93
N SER A 160 7.53 -11.35 -5.39
CA SER A 160 7.80 -9.94 -5.72
C SER A 160 9.18 -9.48 -5.25
N GLY A 161 9.60 -9.87 -4.04
CA GLY A 161 10.93 -9.57 -3.51
C GLY A 161 12.04 -10.22 -4.34
N LEU A 162 11.85 -11.50 -4.73
CA LEU A 162 12.78 -12.22 -5.59
C LEU A 162 12.84 -11.62 -7.00
N ALA A 163 11.68 -11.31 -7.60
CA ALA A 163 11.60 -10.66 -8.90
C ALA A 163 12.30 -9.29 -8.89
N PHE A 164 12.05 -8.48 -7.85
CA PHE A 164 12.69 -7.18 -7.69
C PHE A 164 14.21 -7.31 -7.54
N ALA A 165 14.70 -8.27 -6.76
CA ALA A 165 16.12 -8.54 -6.61
C ALA A 165 16.76 -8.99 -7.93
N LEU A 166 16.10 -9.88 -8.70
CA LEU A 166 16.58 -10.37 -10.00
C LEU A 166 16.61 -9.25 -11.07
N VAL A 167 15.57 -8.41 -11.09
CA VAL A 167 15.51 -7.27 -12.00
C VAL A 167 16.65 -6.29 -11.72
N GLN A 168 16.90 -5.97 -10.44
CA GLN A 168 18.01 -5.09 -10.06
C GLN A 168 19.38 -5.71 -10.33
N TRP A 169 19.49 -7.03 -10.30
CA TRP A 169 20.74 -7.73 -10.64
C TRP A 169 21.01 -7.70 -12.16
N LYS A 170 19.96 -7.87 -12.99
CA LYS A 170 20.09 -7.86 -14.46
C LYS A 170 20.14 -6.46 -15.06
N LEU A 171 19.50 -5.48 -14.46
CA LEU A 171 19.58 -4.09 -14.90
C LEU A 171 20.95 -3.52 -14.50
N LYS A 172 21.92 -3.56 -15.43
CA LYS A 172 23.07 -2.66 -15.34
C LYS A 172 22.51 -1.24 -15.33
N PRO A 173 22.92 -0.37 -14.40
CA PRO A 173 22.52 1.03 -14.48
C PRO A 173 22.95 1.56 -15.84
N ILE A 174 22.01 2.02 -16.63
CA ILE A 174 22.33 2.92 -17.75
C ILE A 174 22.77 4.19 -17.04
N ILE A 175 24.06 4.27 -16.79
CA ILE A 175 24.68 5.52 -16.37
C ILE A 175 24.63 6.36 -17.64
N ILE A 176 23.68 7.28 -17.72
CA ILE A 176 23.77 8.43 -18.60
C ILE A 176 24.95 9.21 -18.03
N GLN A 177 26.10 9.00 -18.62
CA GLN A 177 27.33 9.68 -18.24
C GLN A 177 27.12 11.16 -18.60
N PRO A 178 27.24 12.10 -17.66
CA PRO A 178 27.04 13.52 -17.97
C PRO A 178 28.07 14.03 -19.02
N ASP A 179 29.18 13.31 -19.22
CA ASP A 179 30.21 13.62 -20.23
C ASP A 179 29.67 13.69 -21.67
N SER A 180 28.57 12.96 -21.97
CA SER A 180 27.95 13.02 -23.31
C SER A 180 27.16 14.30 -23.58
N ILE A 181 26.82 15.07 -22.55
CA ILE A 181 26.11 16.36 -22.70
C ILE A 181 27.13 17.50 -22.91
N GLU A 182 28.30 17.41 -22.27
CA GLU A 182 29.38 18.37 -22.50
C GLU A 182 30.02 18.21 -23.90
N ASP A 183 30.21 16.98 -24.39
CA ASP A 183 30.72 16.71 -25.74
C ASP A 183 29.73 17.21 -26.82
N ILE A 184 28.43 16.99 -26.66
CA ILE A 184 27.42 17.45 -27.62
C ILE A 184 27.31 18.99 -27.61
N SER A 185 27.38 19.62 -26.45
CA SER A 185 27.35 21.08 -26.36
C SER A 185 28.62 21.72 -26.90
N ALA A 186 29.79 21.10 -26.76
CA ALA A 186 31.04 21.56 -27.36
C ALA A 186 31.02 21.40 -28.89
N GLU A 187 30.43 20.34 -29.43
CA GLU A 187 30.31 20.10 -30.86
C GLU A 187 29.36 21.11 -31.51
N ILE A 188 28.20 21.41 -30.89
CA ILE A 188 27.25 22.44 -31.35
C ILE A 188 27.88 23.84 -31.36
N ILE A 189 28.62 24.22 -30.32
CA ILE A 189 29.30 25.51 -30.23
C ILE A 189 30.39 25.66 -31.31
N ASN A 190 31.11 24.58 -31.62
CA ASN A 190 32.11 24.58 -32.66
C ASN A 190 31.52 24.64 -34.09
N GLU A 191 30.33 24.03 -34.31
CA GLU A 191 29.63 24.11 -35.58
C GLU A 191 29.07 25.51 -35.82
N GLU A 192 28.44 26.14 -34.82
CA GLU A 192 27.99 27.54 -34.92
C GLU A 192 29.13 28.53 -35.17
N ALA A 193 30.26 28.37 -34.50
CA ALA A 193 31.43 29.20 -34.71
C ALA A 193 32.06 29.03 -36.12
N ALA A 194 31.98 27.83 -36.68
CA ALA A 194 32.44 27.53 -38.04
C ALA A 194 31.51 28.12 -39.14
N GLU A 195 30.20 28.17 -38.86
CA GLU A 195 29.24 28.82 -39.79
C GLU A 195 29.34 30.34 -39.76
N GLU A 196 29.53 30.96 -38.58
CA GLU A 196 29.74 32.41 -38.46
C GLU A 196 31.03 32.87 -39.18
N SER A 197 32.10 32.09 -39.09
CA SER A 197 33.35 32.42 -39.79
C SER A 197 33.23 32.36 -41.33
N LYS A 198 32.45 31.42 -41.88
CA LYS A 198 32.15 31.31 -43.31
C LYS A 198 31.25 32.44 -43.83
N GLN A 199 30.32 32.93 -43.03
CA GLN A 199 29.47 34.07 -43.40
C GLN A 199 30.22 35.40 -43.41
N THR A 200 31.22 35.55 -42.53
CA THR A 200 32.07 36.75 -42.51
C THR A 200 33.05 36.80 -43.67
N GLU A 201 33.59 35.66 -44.10
CA GLU A 201 34.49 35.60 -45.31
C GLU A 201 33.72 35.88 -46.60
N SER A 202 32.47 35.37 -46.76
CA SER A 202 31.70 35.61 -47.97
C SER A 202 31.19 37.06 -48.10
N SER A 203 31.24 37.85 -47.04
CA SER A 203 30.82 39.26 -47.02
C SER A 203 31.97 40.22 -47.34
N GLN A 204 33.23 39.76 -47.31
CA GLN A 204 34.43 40.56 -47.66
C GLN A 204 34.86 40.49 -49.12
N ASP A 205 34.47 39.44 -49.85
CA ASP A 205 34.80 39.27 -51.27
C ASP A 205 33.81 39.92 -52.24
N GLY A 206 32.87 40.71 -51.75
CA GLY A 206 31.81 41.34 -52.53
C GLY A 206 31.91 42.89 -52.67
N ILE A 207 33.13 43.49 -52.46
CA ILE A 207 33.38 44.94 -52.70
C ILE A 207 34.46 45.17 -53.78
#